data_e8a9fef0cf2ad6755986b20828a21a6c
#
_entry.id   e8a9fef0cf2ad6755986b20828a21a6c
#
_cell.length_a   1.000
_cell.length_b   1.000
_cell.length_c   1.000
_cell.angle_alpha   90.00
_cell.angle_beta   90.00
_cell.angle_gamma   90.00
#
_symmetry.space_group_name_H-M   'P 1'
#
loop_
_entity.id
_entity.type
_entity.pdbx_description
1 polymer ?
#
loop_
_entity_poly.entity_id
_entity_poly.type
_entity_poly.pdbx_seq_one_letter_code
_entity_poly.pdbx_strand_id
1 'polypeptide(L)'
;MRLRFLLLAWLATLLTAAAPAAFAQKTVNLLNVSYDPTRELYVDFNKAFAEHWKARTGDTVTVRQSHGGSGRQARSVIDGLDADVVTLALAYDIDELHAKAGLIPADWQKRLPHNASPYTSTIVFLVRKGNPKGIKDWDDLVKPGISVITPNPKTSGGARWNYLAAWGFALRKYGNDPARAEKFVADLYKNVPVLDSGARGSLTTFAERGVGDVFLSWENEAFLAVKELGPTRFDIVVPSLSILAEPPVAVVDKNVDRKGTRAVAQAYLEFLYTPQGQTLAAEHYYRPRDPQVAARYASTFNLKVNLFTIDVVFGGWTKAQATHFNDGGVFDRIFTRK
;
A
#
# COMPACT_ATOMS: atom_id res chain seq x y z
N MET A 1 -18.17 25.78 96.02
CA MET A 1 -17.02 25.23 95.32
C MET A 1 -17.56 24.33 94.24
N ARG A 2 -17.54 24.76 93.01
CA ARG A 2 -18.04 23.98 91.88
C ARG A 2 -16.96 23.89 90.77
N LEU A 3 -16.46 22.70 90.51
CA LEU A 3 -15.46 22.39 89.55
C LEU A 3 -16.15 22.32 88.14
N ARG A 4 -15.66 23.17 87.22
CA ARG A 4 -16.12 23.13 85.84
C ARG A 4 -15.08 22.39 84.98
N PHE A 5 -15.45 21.23 84.45
CA PHE A 5 -14.72 20.51 83.43
C PHE A 5 -14.99 21.07 82.01
N LEU A 6 -13.95 21.57 81.37
CA LEU A 6 -14.01 21.92 79.95
C LEU A 6 -13.62 20.71 79.09
N LEU A 7 -14.58 20.18 78.33
CA LEU A 7 -14.35 19.20 77.30
C LEU A 7 -13.98 19.92 75.98
N LEU A 8 -12.71 19.80 75.57
CA LEU A 8 -12.27 20.17 74.25
C LEU A 8 -12.54 19.02 73.31
N ALA A 9 -13.54 19.16 72.37
CA ALA A 9 -13.77 18.28 71.28
C ALA A 9 -12.78 18.56 70.15
N TRP A 10 -11.89 17.63 69.85
CA TRP A 10 -11.04 17.66 68.68
C TRP A 10 -11.84 17.14 67.47
N LEU A 11 -12.17 18.06 66.56
CA LEU A 11 -12.77 17.73 65.29
C LEU A 11 -11.62 17.39 64.29
N ALA A 12 -11.28 16.11 64.15
CA ALA A 12 -10.32 15.65 63.15
C ALA A 12 -11.02 15.61 61.80
N THR A 13 -10.81 16.65 60.99
CA THR A 13 -11.21 16.67 59.57
C THR A 13 -10.28 15.72 58.79
N LEU A 14 -10.77 14.53 58.45
CA LEU A 14 -10.14 13.66 57.47
C LEU A 14 -10.26 14.31 56.07
N LEU A 15 -9.20 15.02 55.63
CA LEU A 15 -9.01 15.30 54.20
C LEU A 15 -8.62 13.99 53.51
N THR A 16 -9.58 13.30 52.93
CA THR A 16 -9.31 12.25 51.96
C THR A 16 -8.74 12.91 50.69
N ALA A 17 -7.42 12.97 50.59
CA ALA A 17 -6.75 13.31 49.36
C ALA A 17 -7.12 12.20 48.35
N ALA A 18 -8.06 12.49 47.43
CA ALA A 18 -8.29 11.67 46.26
C ALA A 18 -7.01 11.68 45.43
N ALA A 19 -6.15 10.70 45.63
CA ALA A 19 -5.02 10.47 44.75
C ALA A 19 -5.59 10.30 43.33
N PRO A 20 -5.11 11.02 42.31
CA PRO A 20 -5.51 10.79 40.95
C PRO A 20 -5.21 9.32 40.66
N ALA A 21 -6.24 8.55 40.23
CA ALA A 21 -6.06 7.19 39.79
C ALA A 21 -5.03 7.22 38.67
N ALA A 22 -3.81 6.80 38.96
CA ALA A 22 -2.80 6.60 37.95
C ALA A 22 -3.33 5.50 37.04
N PHE A 23 -3.89 5.88 35.91
CA PHE A 23 -4.27 4.91 34.88
C PHE A 23 -2.99 4.16 34.52
N ALA A 24 -2.97 2.86 34.78
CA ALA A 24 -1.83 2.03 34.45
C ALA A 24 -1.61 2.13 32.92
N GLN A 25 -0.45 2.61 32.53
CA GLN A 25 -0.05 2.72 31.14
C GLN A 25 -0.16 1.35 30.47
N LYS A 26 -0.97 1.26 29.41
CA LYS A 26 -1.13 0.03 28.65
C LYS A 26 -0.09 -0.04 27.53
N THR A 27 0.35 -1.25 27.24
CA THR A 27 1.16 -1.53 26.03
C THR A 27 0.30 -2.34 25.07
N VAL A 28 0.09 -1.79 23.87
CA VAL A 28 -0.67 -2.43 22.80
C VAL A 28 0.26 -2.86 21.68
N ASN A 29 0.10 -4.08 21.21
CA ASN A 29 0.85 -4.60 20.06
C ASN A 29 -0.10 -4.76 18.88
N LEU A 30 0.22 -4.09 17.77
CA LEU A 30 -0.48 -4.24 16.48
C LEU A 30 0.39 -5.02 15.49
N LEU A 31 -0.26 -5.71 14.56
CA LEU A 31 0.36 -6.27 13.36
C LEU A 31 -0.26 -5.61 12.12
N ASN A 32 0.55 -4.88 11.36
CA ASN A 32 0.21 -4.39 10.04
C ASN A 32 0.72 -5.37 8.98
N VAL A 33 -0.19 -5.97 8.22
CA VAL A 33 0.13 -6.83 7.09
C VAL A 33 0.01 -6.02 5.81
N SER A 34 1.14 -5.81 5.11
CA SER A 34 1.27 -4.87 4.01
C SER A 34 1.91 -5.48 2.77
N TYR A 35 1.93 -4.73 1.68
CA TYR A 35 2.61 -5.13 0.45
C TYR A 35 4.02 -4.48 0.36
N ASP A 36 4.88 -5.06 -0.50
CA ASP A 36 6.32 -4.74 -0.54
C ASP A 36 6.67 -3.24 -0.62
N PRO A 37 6.08 -2.42 -1.50
CA PRO A 37 6.47 -1.01 -1.68
C PRO A 37 6.31 -0.09 -0.47
N THR A 38 5.61 -0.52 0.58
CA THR A 38 5.33 0.31 1.76
C THR A 38 6.29 0.10 2.93
N ARG A 39 7.32 -0.74 2.78
CA ARG A 39 8.22 -1.12 3.89
C ARG A 39 8.80 0.08 4.61
N GLU A 40 9.40 0.97 3.86
CA GLU A 40 10.10 2.14 4.35
C GLU A 40 9.11 3.16 4.93
N LEU A 41 7.98 3.38 4.26
CA LEU A 41 6.91 4.24 4.76
C LEU A 41 6.44 3.80 6.16
N TYR A 42 6.15 2.51 6.34
CA TYR A 42 5.61 2.06 7.63
C TYR A 42 6.65 1.96 8.75
N VAL A 43 7.94 1.99 8.45
CA VAL A 43 8.97 2.19 9.50
C VAL A 43 8.80 3.56 10.16
N ASP A 44 8.77 4.63 9.37
CA ASP A 44 8.66 6.00 9.87
C ASP A 44 7.25 6.31 10.38
N PHE A 45 6.23 5.82 9.68
CA PHE A 45 4.83 5.98 10.07
C PHE A 45 4.54 5.33 11.44
N ASN A 46 5.02 4.13 11.68
CA ASN A 46 4.81 3.42 12.95
C ASN A 46 5.43 4.18 14.13
N LYS A 47 6.62 4.75 13.93
CA LYS A 47 7.28 5.59 14.92
C LYS A 47 6.45 6.84 15.23
N ALA A 48 6.06 7.57 14.19
CA ALA A 48 5.27 8.79 14.34
C ALA A 48 3.89 8.50 14.98
N PHE A 49 3.24 7.42 14.61
CA PHE A 49 1.97 7.01 15.22
C PHE A 49 2.15 6.64 16.70
N ALA A 50 3.19 5.91 17.05
CA ALA A 50 3.47 5.53 18.44
C ALA A 50 3.66 6.77 19.34
N GLU A 51 4.39 7.77 18.86
CA GLU A 51 4.58 9.06 19.54
C GLU A 51 3.26 9.82 19.68
N HIS A 52 2.50 9.91 18.59
CA HIS A 52 1.18 10.55 18.55
C HIS A 52 0.19 9.88 19.52
N TRP A 53 0.12 8.56 19.52
CA TRP A 53 -0.78 7.80 20.40
C TRP A 53 -0.42 7.99 21.87
N LYS A 54 0.87 7.88 22.19
CA LYS A 54 1.37 8.11 23.54
C LYS A 54 1.08 9.52 24.07
N ALA A 55 1.27 10.53 23.23
CA ALA A 55 0.97 11.91 23.60
C ALA A 55 -0.52 12.15 23.91
N ARG A 56 -1.43 11.42 23.23
CA ARG A 56 -2.88 11.58 23.39
C ARG A 56 -3.47 10.76 24.52
N THR A 57 -2.92 9.57 24.79
CA THR A 57 -3.54 8.58 25.66
C THR A 57 -2.69 8.20 26.88
N GLY A 58 -1.39 8.45 26.83
CA GLY A 58 -0.41 7.91 27.77
C GLY A 58 0.01 6.47 27.49
N ASP A 59 -0.71 5.74 26.64
CA ASP A 59 -0.44 4.34 26.32
C ASP A 59 0.69 4.18 25.30
N THR A 60 1.43 3.09 25.41
CA THR A 60 2.48 2.72 24.44
C THR A 60 1.90 1.78 23.37
N VAL A 61 2.24 2.02 22.11
CA VAL A 61 1.93 1.12 21.02
C VAL A 61 3.18 0.66 20.29
N THR A 62 3.25 -0.62 19.98
CA THR A 62 4.27 -1.21 19.10
C THR A 62 3.58 -1.81 17.89
N VAL A 63 3.99 -1.39 16.70
CA VAL A 63 3.42 -1.92 15.43
C VAL A 63 4.46 -2.80 14.75
N ARG A 64 4.18 -4.09 14.68
CA ARG A 64 4.96 -5.04 13.87
C ARG A 64 4.48 -5.00 12.43
N GLN A 65 5.36 -5.37 11.51
CA GLN A 65 5.09 -5.35 10.08
C GLN A 65 5.32 -6.72 9.46
N SER A 66 4.45 -7.11 8.51
CA SER A 66 4.67 -8.20 7.59
C SER A 66 4.55 -7.69 6.16
N HIS A 67 5.54 -7.92 5.31
CA HIS A 67 5.56 -7.44 3.93
C HIS A 67 5.79 -8.56 2.92
N GLY A 68 5.19 -8.42 1.75
CA GLY A 68 5.31 -9.37 0.65
C GLY A 68 4.42 -8.99 -0.52
N GLY A 69 4.24 -9.88 -1.48
CA GLY A 69 3.25 -9.69 -2.54
C GLY A 69 1.84 -9.60 -1.96
N SER A 70 1.06 -8.59 -2.35
CA SER A 70 -0.23 -8.25 -1.74
C SER A 70 -1.22 -9.42 -1.67
N GLY A 71 -1.44 -10.13 -2.78
CA GLY A 71 -2.33 -11.31 -2.78
C GLY A 71 -1.79 -12.47 -1.92
N ARG A 72 -0.46 -12.59 -1.77
CA ARG A 72 0.14 -13.53 -0.82
C ARG A 72 -0.10 -13.13 0.62
N GLN A 73 0.01 -11.84 0.93
CA GLN A 73 -0.26 -11.30 2.27
C GLN A 73 -1.73 -11.46 2.65
N ALA A 74 -2.67 -11.19 1.72
CA ALA A 74 -4.09 -11.45 1.93
C ALA A 74 -4.36 -12.92 2.29
N ARG A 75 -3.79 -13.86 1.54
CA ARG A 75 -3.91 -15.30 1.84
C ARG A 75 -3.35 -15.65 3.21
N SER A 76 -2.19 -15.10 3.59
CA SER A 76 -1.63 -15.34 4.92
C SER A 76 -2.58 -14.94 6.04
N VAL A 77 -3.30 -13.81 5.90
CA VAL A 77 -4.31 -13.37 6.88
C VAL A 77 -5.53 -14.28 6.87
N ILE A 78 -6.01 -14.70 5.71
CA ILE A 78 -7.10 -15.69 5.56
C ILE A 78 -6.73 -17.01 6.22
N ASP A 79 -5.48 -17.45 6.09
CA ASP A 79 -4.94 -18.69 6.63
C ASP A 79 -4.56 -18.59 8.13
N GLY A 80 -4.83 -17.44 8.76
CA GLY A 80 -4.71 -17.29 10.23
C GLY A 80 -3.60 -16.37 10.72
N LEU A 81 -2.88 -15.64 9.85
CA LEU A 81 -1.96 -14.60 10.33
C LEU A 81 -2.75 -13.49 11.02
N ASP A 82 -2.49 -13.29 12.30
CA ASP A 82 -3.29 -12.49 13.23
C ASP A 82 -3.06 -10.97 13.07
N ALA A 83 -3.37 -10.46 11.87
CA ALA A 83 -3.28 -9.04 11.53
C ALA A 83 -4.32 -8.21 12.27
N ASP A 84 -3.93 -7.03 12.77
CA ASP A 84 -4.86 -6.02 13.26
C ASP A 84 -5.36 -5.13 12.12
N VAL A 85 -4.46 -4.79 11.21
CA VAL A 85 -4.76 -4.01 10.03
C VAL A 85 -4.10 -4.63 8.81
N VAL A 86 -4.72 -4.42 7.66
CA VAL A 86 -4.16 -4.72 6.34
C VAL A 86 -4.02 -3.44 5.55
N THR A 87 -2.88 -3.28 4.87
CA THR A 87 -2.57 -2.13 4.02
C THR A 87 -2.03 -2.68 2.71
N LEU A 88 -2.96 -3.10 1.82
CA LEU A 88 -2.64 -3.90 0.64
C LEU A 88 -2.62 -3.08 -0.64
N ALA A 89 -2.15 -3.70 -1.74
CA ALA A 89 -1.93 -3.00 -3.00
C ALA A 89 -3.24 -2.67 -3.75
N LEU A 90 -4.32 -3.41 -3.51
CA LEU A 90 -5.57 -3.29 -4.26
C LEU A 90 -6.78 -3.83 -3.48
N ALA A 91 -7.95 -3.31 -3.79
CA ALA A 91 -9.18 -3.60 -3.03
C ALA A 91 -9.58 -5.07 -3.07
N TYR A 92 -9.43 -5.75 -4.21
CA TYR A 92 -9.77 -7.16 -4.32
C TYR A 92 -9.04 -8.04 -3.30
N ASP A 93 -7.78 -7.77 -3.00
CA ASP A 93 -7.03 -8.54 -2.01
C ASP A 93 -7.62 -8.39 -0.60
N ILE A 94 -8.22 -7.23 -0.28
CA ILE A 94 -8.96 -7.02 0.98
C ILE A 94 -10.36 -7.64 0.91
N ASP A 95 -11.05 -7.55 -0.23
CA ASP A 95 -12.35 -8.19 -0.44
C ASP A 95 -12.30 -9.71 -0.18
N GLU A 96 -11.17 -10.36 -0.50
CA GLU A 96 -10.94 -11.77 -0.22
C GLU A 96 -11.00 -12.11 1.28
N LEU A 97 -10.61 -11.18 2.17
CA LEU A 97 -10.71 -11.38 3.63
C LEU A 97 -12.18 -11.47 4.07
N HIS A 98 -13.06 -10.71 3.39
CA HIS A 98 -14.50 -10.82 3.58
C HIS A 98 -15.04 -12.13 3.00
N ALA A 99 -14.80 -12.32 1.70
CA ALA A 99 -15.44 -13.39 0.93
C ALA A 99 -15.04 -14.79 1.39
N LYS A 100 -13.78 -15.00 1.76
CA LYS A 100 -13.23 -16.33 2.09
C LYS A 100 -13.21 -16.64 3.59
N ALA A 101 -13.06 -15.63 4.44
CA ALA A 101 -12.89 -15.85 5.87
C ALA A 101 -13.85 -15.03 6.75
N GLY A 102 -14.63 -14.12 6.18
CA GLY A 102 -15.54 -13.25 6.91
C GLY A 102 -14.85 -12.43 8.01
N LEU A 103 -13.58 -12.07 7.81
CA LEU A 103 -12.75 -11.35 8.80
C LEU A 103 -13.11 -9.88 8.90
N ILE A 104 -13.66 -9.30 7.84
CA ILE A 104 -14.08 -7.90 7.71
C ILE A 104 -15.49 -7.84 7.11
N PRO A 105 -16.25 -6.75 7.26
CA PRO A 105 -17.56 -6.59 6.61
C PRO A 105 -17.40 -6.25 5.12
N ALA A 106 -18.47 -6.47 4.35
CA ALA A 106 -18.48 -6.21 2.90
C ALA A 106 -18.31 -4.73 2.53
N ASP A 107 -18.73 -3.83 3.42
CA ASP A 107 -18.70 -2.38 3.20
C ASP A 107 -17.46 -1.69 3.79
N TRP A 108 -16.38 -2.42 4.02
CA TRP A 108 -15.15 -1.94 4.65
C TRP A 108 -14.59 -0.66 3.98
N GLN A 109 -14.71 -0.51 2.67
CA GLN A 109 -14.21 0.66 1.93
C GLN A 109 -14.92 1.97 2.30
N LYS A 110 -16.16 1.90 2.84
CA LYS A 110 -16.93 3.09 3.23
C LYS A 110 -16.50 3.69 4.57
N ARG A 111 -15.64 2.99 5.32
CA ARG A 111 -15.25 3.37 6.68
C ARG A 111 -14.20 4.46 6.75
N LEU A 112 -13.45 4.67 5.66
CA LEU A 112 -12.41 5.67 5.56
C LEU A 112 -12.55 6.46 4.27
N PRO A 113 -12.03 7.70 4.20
CA PRO A 113 -12.12 8.54 3.02
C PRO A 113 -11.50 7.89 1.77
N HIS A 114 -11.95 8.32 0.59
CA HIS A 114 -11.41 7.88 -0.71
C HIS A 114 -11.44 6.36 -0.90
N ASN A 115 -12.54 5.71 -0.56
CA ASN A 115 -12.67 4.25 -0.58
C ASN A 115 -11.56 3.55 0.20
N ALA A 116 -11.23 4.09 1.37
CA ALA A 116 -10.15 3.62 2.25
C ALA A 116 -8.75 3.64 1.62
N SER A 117 -8.50 4.53 0.65
CA SER A 117 -7.20 4.70 0.00
C SER A 117 -6.55 6.03 0.43
N PRO A 118 -5.64 6.03 1.43
CA PRO A 118 -5.10 7.26 2.01
C PRO A 118 -4.13 8.02 1.10
N TYR A 119 -3.53 7.37 0.14
CA TYR A 119 -2.59 7.93 -0.83
C TYR A 119 -2.74 7.20 -2.17
N THR A 120 -2.08 7.71 -3.20
CA THR A 120 -2.05 7.09 -4.53
C THR A 120 -0.63 6.91 -5.05
N SER A 121 -0.51 6.15 -6.11
CA SER A 121 0.71 6.00 -6.90
C SER A 121 0.34 5.75 -8.36
N THR A 122 1.33 5.48 -9.19
CA THR A 122 1.12 5.04 -10.57
C THR A 122 2.26 4.12 -11.00
N ILE A 123 2.17 3.58 -12.22
CA ILE A 123 3.20 2.74 -12.79
C ILE A 123 4.09 3.58 -13.69
N VAL A 124 5.38 3.47 -13.48
CA VAL A 124 6.45 4.09 -14.27
C VAL A 124 7.47 3.03 -14.69
N PHE A 125 8.42 3.42 -15.51
CA PHE A 125 9.52 2.55 -15.95
C PHE A 125 10.81 2.98 -15.29
N LEU A 126 11.46 2.08 -14.57
CA LEU A 126 12.84 2.26 -14.11
C LEU A 126 13.75 1.64 -15.17
N VAL A 127 14.61 2.46 -15.76
CA VAL A 127 15.56 2.04 -16.82
C VAL A 127 16.99 2.23 -16.37
N ARG A 128 17.91 1.56 -17.07
CA ARG A 128 19.36 1.77 -16.84
C ARG A 128 19.74 3.22 -17.13
N LYS A 129 20.74 3.75 -16.44
CA LYS A 129 21.21 5.13 -16.59
C LYS A 129 21.53 5.47 -18.04
N GLY A 130 21.06 6.63 -18.49
CA GLY A 130 21.19 7.07 -19.88
C GLY A 130 20.23 6.38 -20.84
N ASN A 131 19.35 5.51 -20.35
CA ASN A 131 18.34 4.82 -21.15
C ASN A 131 18.89 4.21 -22.45
N PRO A 132 19.86 3.29 -22.40
CA PRO A 132 20.60 2.82 -23.58
C PRO A 132 19.72 2.12 -24.63
N LYS A 133 18.53 1.67 -24.22
CA LYS A 133 17.54 1.06 -25.13
C LYS A 133 16.54 2.06 -25.71
N GLY A 134 16.61 3.33 -25.32
CA GLY A 134 15.73 4.38 -25.82
C GLY A 134 14.25 4.18 -25.50
N ILE A 135 13.96 3.56 -24.35
CA ILE A 135 12.59 3.26 -23.90
C ILE A 135 11.88 4.56 -23.52
N LYS A 136 10.75 4.86 -24.15
CA LYS A 136 9.96 6.08 -23.94
C LYS A 136 8.53 5.81 -23.53
N ASP A 137 7.96 4.71 -24.01
CA ASP A 137 6.55 4.38 -23.77
C ASP A 137 6.32 2.85 -23.84
N TRP A 138 5.12 2.42 -23.55
CA TRP A 138 4.69 1.03 -23.56
C TRP A 138 5.01 0.27 -24.87
N ASP A 139 4.93 0.97 -26.00
CA ASP A 139 5.26 0.38 -27.32
C ASP A 139 6.70 -0.10 -27.44
N ASP A 140 7.61 0.49 -26.70
CA ASP A 140 9.00 0.08 -26.72
C ASP A 140 9.20 -1.27 -26.00
N LEU A 141 8.31 -1.59 -25.06
CA LEU A 141 8.40 -2.79 -24.24
C LEU A 141 8.07 -4.10 -25.01
N VAL A 142 7.39 -3.99 -26.15
CA VAL A 142 7.04 -5.14 -27.00
C VAL A 142 8.02 -5.34 -28.14
N LYS A 143 9.05 -4.50 -28.26
CA LYS A 143 10.09 -4.61 -29.30
C LYS A 143 11.01 -5.81 -29.05
N PRO A 144 11.49 -6.47 -30.10
CA PRO A 144 12.52 -7.51 -29.96
C PRO A 144 13.78 -6.99 -29.29
N GLY A 145 14.38 -7.80 -28.42
CA GLY A 145 15.64 -7.47 -27.73
C GLY A 145 15.49 -6.51 -26.55
N ILE A 146 14.27 -6.22 -26.12
CA ILE A 146 13.98 -5.57 -24.84
C ILE A 146 13.67 -6.64 -23.80
N SER A 147 14.27 -6.52 -22.61
CA SER A 147 14.02 -7.40 -21.48
C SER A 147 13.29 -6.64 -20.36
N VAL A 148 12.07 -7.06 -20.06
CA VAL A 148 11.16 -6.41 -19.12
C VAL A 148 11.12 -7.18 -17.81
N ILE A 149 11.29 -6.48 -16.68
CA ILE A 149 11.12 -7.05 -15.34
C ILE A 149 9.79 -6.58 -14.77
N THR A 150 9.01 -7.53 -14.28
CA THR A 150 7.76 -7.31 -13.56
C THR A 150 7.48 -8.52 -12.67
N PRO A 151 6.85 -8.36 -11.49
CA PRO A 151 6.51 -9.51 -10.66
C PRO A 151 5.32 -10.30 -11.21
N ASN A 152 5.00 -11.41 -10.56
CA ASN A 152 3.93 -12.32 -10.96
C ASN A 152 2.55 -11.79 -10.51
N PRO A 153 1.58 -11.57 -11.42
CA PRO A 153 0.23 -11.14 -11.09
C PRO A 153 -0.58 -12.11 -10.20
N LYS A 154 -0.19 -13.38 -10.16
CA LYS A 154 -0.84 -14.38 -9.28
C LYS A 154 -0.49 -14.19 -7.79
N THR A 155 0.60 -13.47 -7.48
CA THR A 155 1.08 -13.28 -6.10
C THR A 155 1.23 -11.82 -5.70
N SER A 156 1.47 -10.93 -6.67
CA SER A 156 1.78 -9.51 -6.48
C SER A 156 0.65 -8.62 -6.96
N GLY A 157 0.09 -7.81 -6.07
CA GLY A 157 -0.85 -6.76 -6.45
C GLY A 157 -0.20 -5.68 -7.33
N GLY A 158 1.09 -5.37 -7.10
CA GLY A 158 1.84 -4.47 -7.97
C GLY A 158 1.92 -4.96 -9.41
N ALA A 159 2.10 -6.26 -9.60
CA ALA A 159 2.10 -6.86 -10.94
C ALA A 159 0.74 -6.76 -11.64
N ARG A 160 -0.36 -6.84 -10.88
CA ARG A 160 -1.71 -6.63 -11.46
C ARG A 160 -1.88 -5.19 -11.93
N TRP A 161 -1.39 -4.21 -11.19
CA TRP A 161 -1.36 -2.81 -11.62
C TRP A 161 -0.49 -2.62 -12.87
N ASN A 162 0.71 -3.23 -12.95
CA ASN A 162 1.58 -3.17 -14.12
C ASN A 162 0.89 -3.74 -15.36
N TYR A 163 0.27 -4.91 -15.23
CA TYR A 163 -0.47 -5.57 -16.30
C TYR A 163 -1.63 -4.71 -16.79
N LEU A 164 -2.46 -4.19 -15.87
CA LEU A 164 -3.62 -3.37 -16.22
C LEU A 164 -3.22 -2.01 -16.80
N ALA A 165 -2.10 -1.43 -16.39
CA ALA A 165 -1.56 -0.22 -17.00
C ALA A 165 -1.19 -0.45 -18.47
N ALA A 166 -0.50 -1.54 -18.78
CA ALA A 166 -0.18 -1.95 -20.15
C ALA A 166 -1.44 -2.24 -20.99
N TRP A 167 -2.41 -2.94 -20.39
CA TRP A 167 -3.66 -3.25 -21.05
C TRP A 167 -4.49 -2.00 -21.36
N GLY A 168 -4.62 -1.08 -20.41
CA GLY A 168 -5.35 0.18 -20.61
C GLY A 168 -4.70 1.08 -21.66
N PHE A 169 -3.36 1.12 -21.72
CA PHE A 169 -2.65 1.77 -22.80
C PHE A 169 -3.00 1.14 -24.16
N ALA A 170 -2.97 -0.19 -24.25
CA ALA A 170 -3.29 -0.91 -25.49
C ALA A 170 -4.74 -0.69 -25.93
N LEU A 171 -5.71 -0.72 -25.01
CA LEU A 171 -7.10 -0.38 -25.32
C LEU A 171 -7.21 1.01 -25.94
N ARG A 172 -6.58 2.02 -25.32
CA ARG A 172 -6.61 3.40 -25.86
C ARG A 172 -5.96 3.46 -27.24
N LYS A 173 -4.81 2.81 -27.42
CA LYS A 173 -4.09 2.79 -28.69
C LYS A 173 -4.87 2.13 -29.82
N TYR A 174 -5.61 1.09 -29.52
CA TYR A 174 -6.29 0.26 -30.51
C TYR A 174 -7.81 0.45 -30.56
N GLY A 175 -8.32 1.60 -30.09
CA GLY A 175 -9.75 1.94 -30.21
C GLY A 175 -10.66 1.06 -29.38
N ASN A 176 -10.23 0.66 -28.18
CA ASN A 176 -10.94 -0.24 -27.26
C ASN A 176 -11.15 -1.67 -27.78
N ASP A 177 -10.24 -2.16 -28.62
CA ASP A 177 -10.23 -3.55 -29.09
C ASP A 177 -9.54 -4.47 -28.06
N PRO A 178 -10.28 -5.35 -27.35
CA PRO A 178 -9.71 -6.21 -26.32
C PRO A 178 -8.81 -7.31 -26.90
N ALA A 179 -9.05 -7.77 -28.13
CA ALA A 179 -8.22 -8.79 -28.75
C ALA A 179 -6.82 -8.24 -29.09
N ARG A 180 -6.77 -6.99 -29.57
CA ARG A 180 -5.51 -6.30 -29.83
C ARG A 180 -4.79 -5.94 -28.53
N ALA A 181 -5.52 -5.61 -27.46
CA ALA A 181 -4.95 -5.39 -26.13
C ALA A 181 -4.36 -6.69 -25.55
N GLU A 182 -5.07 -7.83 -25.67
CA GLU A 182 -4.55 -9.14 -25.26
C GLU A 182 -3.26 -9.48 -26.00
N LYS A 183 -3.24 -9.28 -27.33
CA LYS A 183 -2.03 -9.51 -28.12
C LYS A 183 -0.86 -8.63 -27.68
N PHE A 184 -1.12 -7.35 -27.43
CA PHE A 184 -0.09 -6.39 -26.97
C PHE A 184 0.53 -6.84 -25.65
N VAL A 185 -0.30 -7.18 -24.66
CA VAL A 185 0.18 -7.63 -23.34
C VAL A 185 0.87 -9.00 -23.47
N ALA A 186 0.39 -9.89 -24.33
CA ALA A 186 1.08 -11.14 -24.63
C ALA A 186 2.49 -10.90 -25.19
N ASP A 187 2.62 -9.95 -26.13
CA ASP A 187 3.93 -9.59 -26.71
C ASP A 187 4.85 -8.96 -25.65
N LEU A 188 4.32 -8.14 -24.74
CA LEU A 188 5.08 -7.63 -23.61
C LEU A 188 5.60 -8.76 -22.71
N TYR A 189 4.73 -9.73 -22.35
CA TYR A 189 5.11 -10.83 -21.47
C TYR A 189 6.08 -11.83 -22.13
N LYS A 190 6.17 -11.88 -23.45
CA LYS A 190 7.24 -12.62 -24.15
C LYS A 190 8.64 -12.07 -23.80
N ASN A 191 8.71 -10.77 -23.53
CA ASN A 191 9.94 -10.07 -23.16
C ASN A 191 10.25 -10.12 -21.65
N VAL A 192 9.41 -10.80 -20.85
CA VAL A 192 9.61 -10.96 -19.39
C VAL A 192 10.33 -12.27 -19.11
N PRO A 193 11.64 -12.26 -18.76
CA PRO A 193 12.43 -13.48 -18.56
C PRO A 193 12.12 -14.19 -17.24
N VAL A 194 11.66 -13.45 -16.21
CA VAL A 194 11.43 -13.97 -14.87
C VAL A 194 10.25 -13.25 -14.22
N LEU A 195 9.46 -13.99 -13.43
CA LEU A 195 8.35 -13.49 -12.63
C LEU A 195 8.66 -13.71 -11.15
N ASP A 196 9.16 -12.68 -10.48
CA ASP A 196 9.38 -12.70 -9.03
C ASP A 196 8.04 -12.68 -8.27
N SER A 197 8.04 -13.15 -7.03
CA SER A 197 6.80 -13.25 -6.23
C SER A 197 6.22 -11.92 -5.77
N GLY A 198 7.00 -10.83 -5.81
CA GLY A 198 6.60 -9.48 -5.38
C GLY A 198 7.53 -8.40 -5.94
N ALA A 199 7.14 -7.15 -5.74
CA ALA A 199 7.83 -5.99 -6.30
C ALA A 199 9.29 -5.89 -5.83
N ARG A 200 9.56 -6.15 -4.55
CA ARG A 200 10.92 -6.11 -4.00
C ARG A 200 11.83 -7.18 -4.65
N GLY A 201 11.32 -8.38 -4.91
CA GLY A 201 12.06 -9.40 -5.66
C GLY A 201 12.44 -8.94 -7.06
N SER A 202 11.49 -8.31 -7.76
CA SER A 202 11.74 -7.76 -9.10
C SER A 202 12.74 -6.59 -9.08
N LEU A 203 12.68 -5.72 -8.07
CA LEU A 203 13.69 -4.68 -7.90
C LEU A 203 15.09 -5.29 -7.68
N THR A 204 15.22 -6.29 -6.82
CA THR A 204 16.48 -7.02 -6.62
C THR A 204 16.97 -7.66 -7.93
N THR A 205 16.09 -8.33 -8.66
CA THR A 205 16.43 -8.93 -9.97
C THR A 205 16.92 -7.88 -10.94
N PHE A 206 16.23 -6.75 -11.04
CA PHE A 206 16.64 -5.66 -11.91
C PHE A 206 17.90 -4.95 -11.38
N ALA A 207 17.85 -4.40 -10.18
CA ALA A 207 18.87 -3.47 -9.71
C ALA A 207 20.16 -4.12 -9.23
N GLU A 208 20.08 -5.29 -8.58
CA GLU A 208 21.24 -5.95 -7.96
C GLU A 208 21.81 -7.05 -8.85
N ARG A 209 20.94 -7.88 -9.45
CA ARG A 209 21.36 -8.98 -10.33
C ARG A 209 21.64 -8.54 -11.77
N GLY A 210 21.29 -7.30 -12.11
CA GLY A 210 21.55 -6.72 -13.42
C GLY A 210 20.70 -7.29 -14.56
N VAL A 211 19.60 -8.01 -14.26
CA VAL A 211 18.72 -8.62 -15.25
C VAL A 211 17.71 -7.59 -15.77
N GLY A 212 17.47 -7.56 -17.07
CA GLY A 212 16.49 -6.71 -17.74
C GLY A 212 16.97 -5.31 -18.09
N ASP A 213 16.32 -4.72 -19.07
CA ASP A 213 16.55 -3.37 -19.58
C ASP A 213 15.64 -2.34 -18.89
N VAL A 214 14.43 -2.79 -18.50
CA VAL A 214 13.39 -1.97 -17.90
C VAL A 214 12.67 -2.75 -16.81
N PHE A 215 12.35 -2.07 -15.70
CA PHE A 215 11.50 -2.59 -14.65
C PHE A 215 10.21 -1.79 -14.56
N LEU A 216 9.06 -2.47 -14.69
CA LEU A 216 7.74 -1.89 -14.45
C LEU A 216 7.56 -1.72 -12.95
N SER A 217 7.61 -0.50 -12.49
CA SER A 217 7.69 -0.16 -11.07
C SER A 217 6.55 0.73 -10.64
N TRP A 218 6.19 0.63 -9.37
CA TRP A 218 5.47 1.70 -8.71
C TRP A 218 6.33 2.95 -8.68
N GLU A 219 5.70 4.12 -8.84
CA GLU A 219 6.39 5.41 -8.86
C GLU A 219 7.23 5.63 -7.59
N ASN A 220 6.68 5.33 -6.41
CA ASN A 220 7.40 5.45 -5.15
C ASN A 220 8.63 4.53 -5.07
N GLU A 221 8.55 3.28 -5.53
CA GLU A 221 9.71 2.37 -5.56
C GLU A 221 10.78 2.83 -6.56
N ALA A 222 10.37 3.38 -7.69
CA ALA A 222 11.32 3.92 -8.66
C ALA A 222 12.11 5.11 -8.07
N PHE A 223 11.45 6.02 -7.37
CA PHE A 223 12.11 7.12 -6.67
C PHE A 223 13.02 6.63 -5.55
N LEU A 224 12.57 5.68 -4.73
CA LEU A 224 13.40 5.08 -3.68
C LEU A 224 14.62 4.38 -4.26
N ALA A 225 14.47 3.63 -5.36
CA ALA A 225 15.58 2.96 -6.02
C ALA A 225 16.65 3.97 -6.51
N VAL A 226 16.23 5.08 -7.10
CA VAL A 226 17.15 6.15 -7.53
C VAL A 226 17.83 6.80 -6.32
N LYS A 227 17.08 7.06 -5.23
CA LYS A 227 17.62 7.67 -4.01
C LYS A 227 18.62 6.76 -3.29
N GLU A 228 18.25 5.49 -3.08
CA GLU A 228 19.01 4.57 -2.22
C GLU A 228 20.14 3.84 -2.95
N LEU A 229 19.90 3.45 -4.21
CA LEU A 229 20.88 2.72 -5.01
C LEU A 229 21.77 3.63 -5.84
N GLY A 230 21.49 4.93 -5.86
CA GLY A 230 22.28 5.98 -6.46
C GLY A 230 21.70 6.55 -7.77
N PRO A 231 21.73 7.88 -7.91
CA PRO A 231 21.16 8.59 -9.06
C PRO A 231 21.94 8.35 -10.38
N THR A 232 23.10 7.73 -10.28
CA THR A 232 23.95 7.38 -11.43
C THR A 232 23.65 5.99 -12.02
N ARG A 233 22.73 5.22 -11.42
CA ARG A 233 22.45 3.85 -11.86
C ARG A 233 21.22 3.72 -12.73
N PHE A 234 20.20 4.57 -12.49
CA PHE A 234 18.89 4.45 -13.10
C PHE A 234 18.32 5.81 -13.52
N ASP A 235 17.42 5.77 -14.49
CA ASP A 235 16.53 6.87 -14.84
C ASP A 235 15.07 6.40 -14.75
N ILE A 236 14.16 7.34 -14.48
CA ILE A 236 12.72 7.08 -14.45
C ILE A 236 12.11 7.61 -15.73
N VAL A 237 11.40 6.75 -16.46
CA VAL A 237 10.62 7.11 -17.63
C VAL A 237 9.14 7.04 -17.26
N VAL A 238 8.43 8.17 -17.44
CA VAL A 238 7.00 8.26 -17.21
C VAL A 238 6.29 8.00 -18.55
N PRO A 239 5.47 6.95 -18.66
CA PRO A 239 4.78 6.64 -19.91
C PRO A 239 3.69 7.68 -20.24
N SER A 240 3.27 7.73 -21.51
CA SER A 240 2.25 8.66 -22.01
C SER A 240 0.87 8.47 -21.34
N LEU A 241 0.58 7.27 -20.87
CA LEU A 241 -0.64 6.86 -20.16
C LEU A 241 -0.28 5.81 -19.11
N SER A 242 -0.85 5.94 -17.91
CA SER A 242 -0.72 4.94 -16.86
C SER A 242 -2.02 4.79 -16.08
N ILE A 243 -2.02 3.93 -15.05
CA ILE A 243 -3.18 3.69 -14.18
C ILE A 243 -3.00 4.42 -12.84
N LEU A 244 -4.09 5.01 -12.33
CA LEU A 244 -4.12 5.53 -10.96
C LEU A 244 -4.18 4.34 -9.99
N ALA A 245 -3.09 4.09 -9.31
CA ALA A 245 -3.03 3.05 -8.29
C ALA A 245 -3.51 3.61 -6.95
N GLU A 246 -4.53 2.98 -6.38
CA GLU A 246 -5.20 3.38 -5.15
C GLU A 246 -5.10 2.24 -4.11
N PRO A 247 -3.97 2.14 -3.39
CA PRO A 247 -3.78 1.09 -2.40
C PRO A 247 -4.64 1.34 -1.16
N PRO A 248 -5.56 0.42 -0.82
CA PRO A 248 -6.47 0.59 0.29
C PRO A 248 -5.95 0.01 1.60
N VAL A 249 -6.61 0.42 2.69
CA VAL A 249 -6.32 -0.03 4.05
C VAL A 249 -7.60 -0.45 4.76
N ALA A 250 -7.52 -1.44 5.65
CA ALA A 250 -8.67 -1.88 6.44
C ALA A 250 -8.25 -2.43 7.81
N VAL A 251 -9.11 -2.24 8.81
CA VAL A 251 -9.06 -2.96 10.09
C VAL A 251 -9.54 -4.39 9.87
N VAL A 252 -8.88 -5.38 10.47
CA VAL A 252 -9.30 -6.78 10.45
C VAL A 252 -10.23 -7.04 11.64
N ASP A 253 -11.51 -6.80 11.45
CA ASP A 253 -12.53 -6.69 12.52
C ASP A 253 -12.51 -7.85 13.52
N LYS A 254 -12.59 -9.08 13.06
CA LYS A 254 -12.61 -10.25 13.96
C LYS A 254 -11.35 -10.35 14.82
N ASN A 255 -10.21 -9.99 14.27
CA ASN A 255 -8.95 -10.06 14.99
C ASN A 255 -8.85 -8.97 16.05
N VAL A 256 -9.16 -7.72 15.70
CA VAL A 256 -9.07 -6.60 16.65
C VAL A 256 -10.10 -6.72 17.77
N ASP A 257 -11.30 -7.30 17.51
CA ASP A 257 -12.30 -7.54 18.55
C ASP A 257 -11.84 -8.60 19.53
N ARG A 258 -11.31 -9.71 19.02
CA ARG A 258 -10.74 -10.79 19.85
C ARG A 258 -9.55 -10.32 20.68
N LYS A 259 -8.71 -9.44 20.13
CA LYS A 259 -7.49 -8.92 20.76
C LYS A 259 -7.76 -7.68 21.65
N GLY A 260 -8.91 -7.04 21.53
CA GLY A 260 -9.21 -5.77 22.20
C GLY A 260 -8.41 -4.58 21.67
N THR A 261 -7.93 -4.64 20.43
CA THR A 261 -7.05 -3.62 19.80
C THR A 261 -7.79 -2.67 18.86
N ARG A 262 -9.12 -2.78 18.72
CA ARG A 262 -9.93 -2.03 17.74
C ARG A 262 -9.67 -0.52 17.77
N ALA A 263 -9.72 0.10 18.94
CA ALA A 263 -9.56 1.56 19.05
C ALA A 263 -8.20 2.04 18.52
N VAL A 264 -7.13 1.31 18.85
CA VAL A 264 -5.78 1.65 18.40
C VAL A 264 -5.61 1.36 16.92
N ALA A 265 -6.13 0.24 16.42
CA ALA A 265 -6.07 -0.13 15.01
C ALA A 265 -6.82 0.86 14.12
N GLN A 266 -8.00 1.32 14.56
CA GLN A 266 -8.75 2.35 13.85
C GLN A 266 -8.01 3.68 13.83
N ALA A 267 -7.51 4.14 14.99
CA ALA A 267 -6.73 5.37 15.08
C ALA A 267 -5.45 5.31 14.24
N TYR A 268 -4.82 4.13 14.14
CA TYR A 268 -3.65 3.91 13.28
C TYR A 268 -3.97 4.15 11.80
N LEU A 269 -5.09 3.66 11.30
CA LEU A 269 -5.49 3.90 9.91
C LEU A 269 -5.97 5.34 9.70
N GLU A 270 -6.67 5.93 10.66
CA GLU A 270 -7.10 7.34 10.60
C GLU A 270 -5.90 8.30 10.57
N PHE A 271 -4.81 7.97 11.25
CA PHE A 271 -3.59 8.77 11.25
C PHE A 271 -2.96 8.90 9.85
N LEU A 272 -3.19 7.94 8.93
CA LEU A 272 -2.78 8.05 7.52
C LEU A 272 -3.40 9.25 6.80
N TYR A 273 -4.57 9.70 7.24
CA TYR A 273 -5.30 10.84 6.63
C TYR A 273 -5.01 12.18 7.30
N THR A 274 -4.24 12.19 8.39
CA THR A 274 -3.80 13.45 9.03
C THR A 274 -2.73 14.16 8.19
N PRO A 275 -2.54 15.49 8.33
CA PRO A 275 -1.46 16.18 7.63
C PRO A 275 -0.07 15.56 7.88
N GLN A 276 0.18 15.02 9.08
CA GLN A 276 1.43 14.32 9.40
C GLN A 276 1.55 13.00 8.64
N GLY A 277 0.51 12.16 8.65
CA GLY A 277 0.49 10.89 7.91
C GLY A 277 0.63 11.10 6.40
N GLN A 278 -0.05 12.14 5.86
CA GLN A 278 0.06 12.52 4.45
C GLN A 278 1.45 13.06 4.08
N THR A 279 2.10 13.78 4.99
CA THR A 279 3.48 14.25 4.79
C THR A 279 4.44 13.05 4.74
N LEU A 280 4.33 12.11 5.66
CA LEU A 280 5.12 10.87 5.64
C LEU A 280 4.90 10.08 4.34
N ALA A 281 3.65 9.96 3.87
CA ALA A 281 3.38 9.32 2.58
C ALA A 281 4.12 10.03 1.43
N ALA A 282 4.11 11.37 1.39
CA ALA A 282 4.79 12.14 0.36
C ALA A 282 6.32 12.04 0.44
N GLU A 283 6.92 12.00 1.64
CA GLU A 283 8.36 11.80 1.87
C GLU A 283 8.84 10.44 1.37
N HIS A 284 7.92 9.43 1.38
CA HIS A 284 8.13 8.11 0.80
C HIS A 284 7.58 7.98 -0.62
N TYR A 285 7.40 9.12 -1.32
CA TYR A 285 7.01 9.21 -2.73
C TYR A 285 5.64 8.62 -3.08
N TYR A 286 4.74 8.48 -2.12
CA TYR A 286 3.32 8.30 -2.40
C TYR A 286 2.64 9.65 -2.63
N ARG A 287 1.75 9.72 -3.61
CA ARG A 287 1.00 10.94 -3.92
C ARG A 287 -0.05 11.18 -2.85
N PRO A 288 0.08 12.24 -2.02
CA PRO A 288 -0.85 12.49 -0.92
C PRO A 288 -2.23 12.93 -1.42
N ARG A 289 -3.25 12.64 -0.64
CA ARG A 289 -4.64 13.10 -0.90
C ARG A 289 -4.89 14.50 -0.33
N ASP A 290 -4.17 14.90 0.70
CA ASP A 290 -4.27 16.24 1.29
C ASP A 290 -3.75 17.29 0.30
N PRO A 291 -4.58 18.29 -0.11
CA PRO A 291 -4.18 19.27 -1.12
C PRO A 291 -3.02 20.18 -0.67
N GLN A 292 -2.93 20.48 0.63
CA GLN A 292 -1.86 21.34 1.16
C GLN A 292 -0.53 20.59 1.17
N VAL A 293 -0.56 19.30 1.52
CA VAL A 293 0.61 18.44 1.42
C VAL A 293 0.99 18.24 -0.04
N ALA A 294 0.04 17.93 -0.91
CA ALA A 294 0.28 17.75 -2.34
C ALA A 294 0.94 18.98 -2.98
N ALA A 295 0.52 20.19 -2.61
CA ALA A 295 1.12 21.43 -3.09
C ALA A 295 2.60 21.57 -2.70
N ARG A 296 2.97 21.16 -1.48
CA ARG A 296 4.38 21.18 -1.03
C ARG A 296 5.30 20.22 -1.78
N TYR A 297 4.74 19.11 -2.29
CA TYR A 297 5.47 18.08 -3.01
C TYR A 297 5.22 18.09 -4.52
N ALA A 298 4.61 19.16 -5.07
CA ALA A 298 4.27 19.27 -6.48
C ALA A 298 5.47 19.15 -7.44
N SER A 299 6.68 19.53 -6.99
CA SER A 299 7.91 19.37 -7.79
C SER A 299 8.41 17.92 -7.84
N THR A 300 7.99 17.07 -6.93
CA THR A 300 8.39 15.64 -6.86
C THR A 300 7.65 14.81 -7.89
N PHE A 301 6.35 15.09 -8.09
CA PHE A 301 5.49 14.25 -8.91
C PHE A 301 5.21 14.89 -10.27
N ASN A 302 5.25 14.07 -11.33
CA ASN A 302 4.75 14.52 -12.63
C ASN A 302 3.22 14.59 -12.60
N LEU A 303 2.68 15.79 -12.40
CA LEU A 303 1.23 16.01 -12.35
C LEU A 303 0.56 15.99 -13.73
N LYS A 304 1.35 15.96 -14.82
CA LYS A 304 0.85 15.94 -16.20
C LYS A 304 0.70 14.52 -16.77
N VAL A 305 1.03 13.48 -16.00
CA VAL A 305 0.83 12.10 -16.45
C VAL A 305 -0.68 11.83 -16.63
N ASN A 306 -1.04 11.27 -17.79
CA ASN A 306 -2.41 10.86 -18.03
C ASN A 306 -2.68 9.57 -17.25
N LEU A 307 -3.68 9.60 -16.37
CA LEU A 307 -4.07 8.47 -15.56
C LEU A 307 -5.52 8.07 -15.85
N PHE A 308 -5.76 6.78 -15.99
CA PHE A 308 -7.10 6.21 -15.96
C PHE A 308 -7.33 5.45 -14.65
N THR A 309 -8.57 5.24 -14.27
CA THR A 309 -8.92 4.47 -13.06
C THR A 309 -9.34 3.05 -13.41
N ILE A 310 -9.22 2.16 -12.43
CA ILE A 310 -9.69 0.77 -12.54
C ILE A 310 -11.17 0.71 -12.88
N ASP A 311 -11.98 1.60 -12.33
CA ASP A 311 -13.43 1.61 -12.51
C ASP A 311 -13.82 2.00 -13.94
N VAL A 312 -13.19 3.04 -14.48
CA VAL A 312 -13.54 3.58 -15.81
C VAL A 312 -13.17 2.59 -16.92
N VAL A 313 -11.99 1.94 -16.82
CA VAL A 313 -11.50 1.09 -17.93
C VAL A 313 -11.93 -0.37 -17.76
N PHE A 314 -11.96 -0.87 -16.52
CA PHE A 314 -12.19 -2.30 -16.25
C PHE A 314 -13.50 -2.59 -15.52
N GLY A 315 -14.23 -1.58 -15.08
CA GLY A 315 -15.47 -1.74 -14.31
C GLY A 315 -15.22 -2.25 -12.88
N GLY A 316 -14.07 -1.86 -12.31
CA GLY A 316 -13.67 -2.18 -10.94
C GLY A 316 -12.86 -3.47 -10.79
N TRP A 317 -12.35 -3.66 -9.58
CA TRP A 317 -11.43 -4.77 -9.27
C TRP A 317 -12.06 -6.14 -9.41
N THR A 318 -13.30 -6.33 -8.99
CA THR A 318 -13.99 -7.63 -9.09
C THR A 318 -14.05 -8.13 -10.53
N LYS A 319 -14.41 -7.24 -11.47
CA LYS A 319 -14.47 -7.56 -12.90
C LYS A 319 -13.07 -7.76 -13.49
N ALA A 320 -12.13 -6.88 -13.16
CA ALA A 320 -10.75 -7.02 -13.62
C ALA A 320 -10.12 -8.33 -13.16
N GLN A 321 -10.31 -8.71 -11.90
CA GLN A 321 -9.82 -9.96 -11.35
C GLN A 321 -10.43 -11.18 -12.06
N ALA A 322 -11.75 -11.21 -12.21
CA ALA A 322 -12.46 -12.31 -12.86
C ALA A 322 -12.01 -12.50 -14.33
N THR A 323 -11.82 -11.40 -15.04
CA THR A 323 -11.43 -11.44 -16.46
C THR A 323 -9.96 -11.81 -16.65
N HIS A 324 -9.08 -11.21 -15.84
CA HIS A 324 -7.65 -11.26 -16.15
C HIS A 324 -6.84 -12.19 -15.26
N PHE A 325 -7.20 -12.37 -13.98
CA PHE A 325 -6.28 -12.96 -13.00
C PHE A 325 -6.79 -14.22 -12.30
N ASN A 326 -8.09 -14.53 -12.35
CA ASN A 326 -8.61 -15.81 -11.87
C ASN A 326 -8.01 -16.97 -12.68
N ASP A 327 -8.09 -18.15 -12.15
CA ASP A 327 -7.63 -19.36 -12.84
C ASP A 327 -8.36 -19.51 -14.17
N GLY A 328 -7.59 -19.72 -15.24
CA GLY A 328 -8.07 -19.72 -16.62
C GLY A 328 -8.33 -18.32 -17.21
N GLY A 329 -8.06 -17.25 -16.48
CA GLY A 329 -8.18 -15.87 -16.96
C GLY A 329 -7.20 -15.51 -18.07
N VAL A 330 -7.28 -14.27 -18.55
CA VAL A 330 -6.45 -13.82 -19.68
C VAL A 330 -4.95 -13.98 -19.40
N PHE A 331 -4.50 -13.69 -18.19
CA PHE A 331 -3.09 -13.83 -17.83
C PHE A 331 -2.59 -15.27 -17.99
N ASP A 332 -3.36 -16.26 -17.55
CA ASP A 332 -2.98 -17.68 -17.71
C ASP A 332 -2.87 -18.06 -19.18
N ARG A 333 -3.80 -17.61 -20.03
CA ARG A 333 -3.74 -17.87 -21.49
C ARG A 333 -2.53 -17.22 -22.16
N ILE A 334 -2.16 -16.01 -21.73
CA ILE A 334 -0.98 -15.31 -22.24
C ILE A 334 0.29 -16.06 -21.83
N PHE A 335 0.37 -16.47 -20.56
CA PHE A 335 1.57 -17.07 -20.00
C PHE A 335 1.81 -18.52 -20.48
N THR A 336 0.75 -19.31 -20.69
CA THR A 336 0.87 -20.67 -21.21
C THR A 336 1.24 -20.74 -22.69
N ARG A 337 1.11 -19.64 -23.43
CA ARG A 337 1.57 -19.55 -24.83
C ARG A 337 3.07 -19.24 -24.99
N LYS A 338 3.77 -19.17 -23.86
CA LYS A 338 5.22 -18.95 -23.79
C LYS A 338 5.97 -20.27 -23.83
#